data_90ba0ea158ae9cb087b5f6762e6347a1
#
_entry.id   90ba0ea158ae9cb087b5f6762e6347a1
#
_cell.length_a   1.000
_cell.length_b   1.000
_cell.length_c   1.000
_cell.angle_alpha   90.00
_cell.angle_beta   90.00
_cell.angle_gamma   90.00
#
_symmetry.space_group_name_H-M   'P 1'
#
loop_
_entity.id
_entity.type
_entity.pdbx_description
1 polymer ?
#
loop_
_entity_poly.entity_id
_entity_poly.type
_entity_poly.pdbx_seq_one_letter_code
_entity_poly.pdbx_strand_id
1 'polypeptide(L)'
;MLIRNAEVWGLGLADVRIDGGVIVAINPHRNGGGDHPPGVGGAPSSWRNAEMLRGSVDAPPPASLVPLPVPGRILEANGAALLPGLHDHHLHLAGLAARAASVWCGPPEIDNAEALAARLAGQPGSGWLRGIGYHESVIGLPDAKALDQLMPHRPLRMQHRSGRMWLLNNPALDELLARAAPPPGLERGASGYTGRLFDEDPWLRAALGSAPPDLAAVSAALARTGVTGITDMSPRNDAAMAAHFAAQHLSGSLQQNCWLAGELALGEAPPGPWHSGPAKLHLHESALPDFDNAAAFVAAAHGQGRAVAVHCVSEVELVFALALFEAAGAMPGDRIEHASIASPELVQRIASLGLAVCVQPHFVHERGDRYLLDVEPRHHGDLYRLASLQAAGIALAGGSDAPFASHDPWEAMAAAVSRQTREGQVIGAGEALTPEQALELYLAAPDDLTRQRQLAVGEPADLCLLTRPWAEARAGLSSDLVRATIIAGRLVHDSIDQAPA
;
A
#
# COMPACT_ATOMS: atom_id res chain seq x y z
N MET A 1 6.95 24.75 11.98
CA MET A 1 5.58 24.85 11.43
C MET A 1 4.61 24.95 12.60
N LEU A 2 3.48 25.64 12.42
CA LEU A 2 2.38 25.70 13.42
C LEU A 2 1.07 25.35 12.71
N ILE A 3 0.35 24.35 13.22
CA ILE A 3 -1.01 24.00 12.79
C ILE A 3 -1.95 24.53 13.88
N ARG A 4 -2.85 25.45 13.51
CA ARG A 4 -3.76 26.08 14.44
C ARG A 4 -5.16 25.53 14.34
N ASN A 5 -5.82 25.47 15.50
CA ASN A 5 -7.23 25.11 15.62
C ASN A 5 -7.56 23.82 14.88
N ALA A 6 -6.78 22.75 15.14
CA ALA A 6 -7.01 21.41 14.60
C ALA A 6 -7.78 20.54 15.59
N GLU A 7 -8.71 19.70 15.11
CA GLU A 7 -9.24 18.58 15.88
C GLU A 7 -8.20 17.45 15.87
N VAL A 8 -7.35 17.46 16.88
CA VAL A 8 -6.26 16.48 17.01
C VAL A 8 -6.82 15.12 17.41
N TRP A 9 -6.54 14.09 16.63
CA TRP A 9 -7.02 12.71 16.84
C TRP A 9 -6.72 12.22 18.26
N GLY A 10 -7.77 11.82 18.98
CA GLY A 10 -7.68 11.36 20.37
C GLY A 10 -7.56 12.47 21.44
N LEU A 11 -7.41 13.76 21.07
CA LEU A 11 -7.14 14.83 22.02
C LEU A 11 -8.15 15.99 21.95
N GLY A 12 -8.83 16.19 20.81
CA GLY A 12 -9.74 17.32 20.60
C GLY A 12 -9.04 18.56 20.02
N LEU A 13 -9.68 19.75 20.14
CA LEU A 13 -9.18 20.99 19.53
C LEU A 13 -7.88 21.47 20.19
N ALA A 14 -6.84 21.66 19.37
CA ALA A 14 -5.54 22.11 19.83
C ALA A 14 -4.75 22.83 18.73
N ASP A 15 -3.72 23.55 19.13
CA ASP A 15 -2.64 24.02 18.28
C ASP A 15 -1.45 23.06 18.37
N VAL A 16 -0.89 22.66 17.23
CA VAL A 16 0.25 21.72 17.15
C VAL A 16 1.46 22.45 16.60
N ARG A 17 2.56 22.46 17.35
CA ARG A 17 3.84 23.03 16.93
C ARG A 17 4.82 21.93 16.54
N ILE A 18 5.44 22.11 15.40
CA ILE A 18 6.40 21.18 14.79
C ILE A 18 7.73 21.91 14.60
N ASP A 19 8.81 21.28 15.02
CA ASP A 19 10.18 21.75 14.83
C ASP A 19 11.13 20.56 14.66
N GLY A 20 12.14 20.68 13.79
CA GLY A 20 13.11 19.61 13.53
C GLY A 20 12.49 18.26 13.12
N GLY A 21 11.30 18.28 12.49
CA GLY A 21 10.62 17.05 12.03
C GLY A 21 9.79 16.31 13.08
N VAL A 22 9.70 16.86 14.31
CA VAL A 22 8.96 16.26 15.41
C VAL A 22 7.89 17.22 15.96
N ILE A 23 6.87 16.68 16.61
CA ILE A 23 5.88 17.45 17.36
C ILE A 23 6.55 17.93 18.65
N VAL A 24 6.70 19.25 18.82
CA VAL A 24 7.36 19.83 20.00
C VAL A 24 6.38 20.39 21.03
N ALA A 25 5.13 20.65 20.64
CA ALA A 25 4.07 21.04 21.56
C ALA A 25 2.68 20.74 20.98
N ILE A 26 1.74 20.37 21.84
CA ILE A 26 0.31 20.32 21.56
C ILE A 26 -0.36 21.15 22.65
N ASN A 27 -1.03 22.25 22.26
CA ASN A 27 -1.67 23.18 23.17
C ASN A 27 -3.20 23.07 23.04
N PRO A 28 -3.87 22.31 23.91
CA PRO A 28 -5.33 22.18 23.87
C PRO A 28 -6.02 23.53 24.07
N HIS A 29 -7.07 23.77 23.30
CA HIS A 29 -7.93 24.92 23.51
C HIS A 29 -8.74 24.69 24.79
N ARG A 30 -8.70 25.65 25.71
CA ARG A 30 -9.58 25.63 26.91
C ARG A 30 -11.01 25.85 26.44
N ASN A 31 -11.85 24.85 26.59
CA ASN A 31 -13.29 25.02 26.38
C ASN A 31 -13.79 26.09 27.34
N GLY A 32 -14.13 27.28 26.81
CA GLY A 32 -15.02 28.20 27.51
C GLY A 32 -16.34 27.45 27.75
N GLY A 33 -16.73 27.30 29.02
CA GLY A 33 -17.81 26.44 29.51
C GLY A 33 -19.04 26.48 28.60
N GLY A 34 -19.30 25.43 27.92
CA GLY A 34 -20.48 25.14 27.12
C GLY A 34 -20.74 23.63 27.18
N ASP A 35 -21.95 23.29 27.63
CA ASP A 35 -22.46 21.96 27.87
C ASP A 35 -22.12 20.98 26.71
N HIS A 36 -21.49 19.86 27.02
CA HIS A 36 -21.45 18.71 26.14
C HIS A 36 -22.87 18.16 25.96
N PRO A 37 -23.35 17.91 24.73
CA PRO A 37 -24.57 17.15 24.57
C PRO A 37 -24.34 15.72 25.08
N PRO A 38 -25.28 15.14 25.84
CA PRO A 38 -25.16 13.78 26.33
C PRO A 38 -25.33 12.79 25.19
N GLY A 39 -24.35 11.89 25.06
CA GLY A 39 -24.60 10.56 24.49
C GLY A 39 -24.49 10.41 22.99
N VAL A 40 -23.27 10.20 22.49
CA VAL A 40 -23.05 9.31 21.34
C VAL A 40 -22.30 8.10 21.91
N GLY A 41 -22.99 6.96 21.98
CA GLY A 41 -22.42 5.71 22.46
C GLY A 41 -21.29 5.24 21.58
N GLY A 42 -20.18 4.82 22.20
CA GLY A 42 -19.09 4.13 21.58
C GLY A 42 -17.88 5.00 21.26
N ALA A 43 -17.23 5.56 22.29
CA ALA A 43 -15.84 5.99 22.15
C ALA A 43 -14.96 4.78 21.80
N PRO A 44 -14.05 4.89 20.82
CA PRO A 44 -13.10 3.84 20.48
C PRO A 44 -12.32 3.38 21.72
N SER A 45 -11.90 2.11 21.75
CA SER A 45 -11.13 1.54 22.87
C SER A 45 -9.85 2.34 23.18
N SER A 46 -9.28 3.01 22.17
CA SER A 46 -8.15 3.94 22.31
C SER A 46 -8.46 5.19 23.17
N TRP A 47 -9.71 5.60 23.28
CA TRP A 47 -10.10 6.77 24.10
C TRP A 47 -10.19 6.46 25.60
N ARG A 48 -10.34 5.20 25.98
CA ARG A 48 -10.41 4.80 27.41
C ARG A 48 -9.07 4.84 28.12
N ASN A 49 -7.96 4.75 27.40
CA ASN A 49 -6.62 4.81 28.00
C ASN A 49 -6.16 6.24 28.31
N ALA A 50 -6.80 7.27 27.72
CA ALA A 50 -6.48 8.67 28.02
C ALA A 50 -6.97 9.13 29.41
N GLU A 51 -7.96 8.44 29.99
CA GLU A 51 -8.43 8.76 31.35
C GLU A 51 -7.52 8.21 32.46
N MET A 52 -6.74 7.16 32.20
CA MET A 52 -5.81 6.60 33.21
C MET A 52 -4.53 7.42 33.41
N LEU A 53 -4.23 8.39 32.55
CA LEU A 53 -3.07 9.28 32.69
C LEU A 53 -3.38 10.57 33.50
N ARG A 54 -4.57 10.70 34.04
CA ARG A 54 -4.90 11.77 35.02
C ARG A 54 -4.48 11.37 36.43
N GLY A 55 -3.23 10.93 36.59
CA GLY A 55 -2.59 10.87 37.90
C GLY A 55 -2.40 12.30 38.43
N SER A 56 -2.95 12.56 39.61
CA SER A 56 -2.75 13.77 40.35
C SER A 56 -1.27 14.14 40.47
N VAL A 57 -0.85 15.19 39.80
CA VAL A 57 0.40 15.87 40.09
C VAL A 57 0.03 17.33 40.32
N ASP A 58 0.06 17.76 41.59
CA ASP A 58 0.23 19.15 41.97
C ASP A 58 1.60 19.60 41.48
N ALA A 59 1.66 20.02 40.20
CA ALA A 59 2.80 20.72 39.65
C ALA A 59 2.49 22.23 39.64
N PRO A 60 3.44 23.09 40.05
CA PRO A 60 3.26 24.56 40.01
C PRO A 60 3.01 24.97 38.54
N PRO A 61 2.27 26.07 38.31
CA PRO A 61 1.97 26.54 36.97
C PRO A 61 3.28 26.80 36.24
N PRO A 62 3.40 26.35 34.97
CA PRO A 62 4.61 26.56 34.16
C PRO A 62 4.82 28.05 33.98
N ALA A 63 6.06 28.47 34.20
CA ALA A 63 6.53 29.84 34.01
C ALA A 63 6.15 30.33 32.59
N SER A 64 5.71 31.63 32.60
CA SER A 64 5.38 32.49 31.47
C SER A 64 5.73 31.95 30.08
N LEU A 65 4.69 31.81 29.24
CA LEU A 65 4.78 31.68 27.78
C LEU A 65 5.63 32.85 27.21
N VAL A 66 6.89 32.60 27.01
CA VAL A 66 7.71 33.47 26.14
C VAL A 66 7.27 33.15 24.71
N PRO A 67 6.78 34.15 23.94
CA PRO A 67 6.56 33.96 22.53
C PRO A 67 7.93 33.84 21.87
N LEU A 68 8.34 32.62 21.57
CA LEU A 68 9.50 32.42 20.69
C LEU A 68 9.12 32.85 19.27
N PRO A 69 10.01 33.59 18.56
CA PRO A 69 9.75 33.95 17.17
C PRO A 69 9.50 32.69 16.36
N VAL A 70 8.36 32.62 15.70
CA VAL A 70 8.01 31.56 14.78
C VAL A 70 8.37 31.99 13.36
N PRO A 71 9.56 31.72 12.85
CA PRO A 71 9.80 31.77 11.42
C PRO A 71 9.36 30.41 10.89
N GLY A 72 8.07 30.24 10.55
CA GLY A 72 7.56 28.96 10.08
C GLY A 72 6.18 29.13 9.48
N ARG A 73 5.87 28.28 8.49
CA ARG A 73 4.55 28.21 7.85
C ARG A 73 3.46 27.96 8.90
N ILE A 74 2.38 28.72 8.82
CA ILE A 74 1.17 28.52 9.62
C ILE A 74 0.12 27.88 8.74
N LEU A 75 -0.49 26.79 9.22
CA LEU A 75 -1.63 26.13 8.63
C LEU A 75 -2.83 26.34 9.57
N GLU A 76 -3.87 27.03 9.08
CA GLU A 76 -5.13 27.20 9.80
C GLU A 76 -6.02 25.98 9.51
N ALA A 77 -6.22 25.12 10.49
CA ALA A 77 -7.03 23.91 10.31
C ALA A 77 -8.54 24.18 10.41
N ASN A 78 -8.97 25.27 11.06
CA ASN A 78 -10.38 25.67 11.21
C ASN A 78 -11.28 24.57 11.79
N GLY A 79 -10.77 23.80 12.76
CA GLY A 79 -11.51 22.72 13.39
C GLY A 79 -11.45 21.39 12.63
N ALA A 80 -10.76 21.32 11.49
CA ALA A 80 -10.63 20.08 10.72
C ALA A 80 -9.77 19.05 11.46
N ALA A 81 -10.02 17.76 11.20
CA ALA A 81 -9.33 16.67 11.83
C ALA A 81 -7.86 16.60 11.42
N LEU A 82 -6.98 16.49 12.39
CA LEU A 82 -5.57 16.19 12.25
C LEU A 82 -5.31 14.78 12.74
N LEU A 83 -4.93 13.91 11.83
CA LEU A 83 -4.66 12.49 12.05
C LEU A 83 -3.15 12.23 12.03
N PRO A 84 -2.66 11.15 12.68
CA PRO A 84 -1.37 10.59 12.29
C PRO A 84 -1.38 10.32 10.78
N GLY A 85 -0.26 10.55 10.10
CA GLY A 85 -0.17 10.24 8.69
C GLY A 85 -0.44 8.76 8.42
N LEU A 86 -1.08 8.41 7.32
CA LEU A 86 -1.45 7.03 7.03
C LEU A 86 -0.22 6.20 6.63
N HIS A 87 -0.21 4.91 6.97
CA HIS A 87 0.80 3.95 6.54
C HIS A 87 0.15 2.86 5.70
N ASP A 88 0.61 2.69 4.46
CA ASP A 88 0.23 1.57 3.62
C ASP A 88 1.13 0.37 3.94
N HIS A 89 0.57 -0.65 4.60
CA HIS A 89 1.34 -1.79 5.10
C HIS A 89 1.64 -2.87 4.06
N HIS A 90 1.11 -2.73 2.85
CA HIS A 90 1.36 -3.70 1.77
C HIS A 90 1.13 -3.07 0.40
N LEU A 91 2.21 -2.76 -0.29
CA LEU A 91 2.17 -2.36 -1.69
C LEU A 91 3.45 -2.82 -2.42
N HIS A 92 3.49 -2.67 -3.74
CA HIS A 92 4.64 -2.94 -4.60
C HIS A 92 5.02 -1.66 -5.34
N LEU A 93 5.77 -0.78 -4.68
CA LEU A 93 5.96 0.60 -5.14
C LEU A 93 6.63 0.70 -6.49
N ALA A 94 7.69 -0.08 -6.75
CA ALA A 94 8.33 -0.12 -8.06
C ALA A 94 7.38 -0.68 -9.15
N GLY A 95 6.53 -1.63 -8.79
CA GLY A 95 5.45 -2.13 -9.66
C GLY A 95 4.41 -1.05 -9.97
N LEU A 96 4.00 -0.31 -8.96
CA LEU A 96 3.06 0.81 -9.09
C LEU A 96 3.65 1.93 -9.97
N ALA A 97 4.90 2.31 -9.76
CA ALA A 97 5.60 3.29 -10.58
C ALA A 97 5.74 2.82 -12.04
N ALA A 98 6.10 1.56 -12.25
CA ALA A 98 6.16 0.98 -13.58
C ALA A 98 4.78 0.94 -14.28
N ARG A 99 3.70 0.66 -13.53
CA ARG A 99 2.32 0.74 -14.04
C ARG A 99 1.94 2.17 -14.40
N ALA A 100 2.22 3.13 -13.52
CA ALA A 100 1.93 4.55 -13.77
C ALA A 100 2.64 5.10 -15.02
N ALA A 101 3.86 4.60 -15.31
CA ALA A 101 4.61 4.91 -16.52
C ALA A 101 4.22 4.07 -17.74
N SER A 102 3.17 3.24 -17.64
CA SER A 102 2.74 2.33 -18.70
C SER A 102 1.40 2.77 -19.30
N VAL A 103 1.17 2.34 -20.54
CA VAL A 103 -0.05 2.62 -21.29
C VAL A 103 -1.01 1.46 -21.15
N TRP A 104 -2.23 1.70 -20.70
CA TRP A 104 -3.26 0.68 -20.67
C TRP A 104 -3.70 0.32 -22.10
N CYS A 105 -3.67 -0.95 -22.45
CA CYS A 105 -3.87 -1.47 -23.81
C CYS A 105 -4.98 -2.52 -23.94
N GLY A 106 -5.83 -2.65 -22.94
CA GLY A 106 -6.86 -3.70 -22.92
C GLY A 106 -8.23 -3.23 -22.43
N PRO A 107 -9.21 -4.14 -22.45
CA PRO A 107 -10.55 -3.85 -21.94
C PRO A 107 -10.58 -3.48 -20.45
N PRO A 108 -11.60 -2.73 -20.01
CA PRO A 108 -12.72 -2.22 -20.83
C PRO A 108 -12.40 -0.98 -21.66
N GLU A 109 -11.34 -0.23 -21.40
CA GLU A 109 -11.03 1.06 -22.02
C GLU A 109 -10.57 0.94 -23.48
N ILE A 110 -9.91 -0.16 -23.81
CA ILE A 110 -9.39 -0.47 -25.15
C ILE A 110 -9.93 -1.83 -25.57
N ASP A 111 -10.90 -1.85 -26.46
CA ASP A 111 -11.63 -3.04 -26.90
C ASP A 111 -11.49 -3.35 -28.41
N ASN A 112 -10.82 -2.47 -29.18
CA ASN A 112 -10.64 -2.63 -30.63
C ASN A 112 -9.32 -2.03 -31.14
N ALA A 113 -9.00 -2.30 -32.41
CA ALA A 113 -7.77 -1.88 -33.07
C ALA A 113 -7.59 -0.35 -33.16
N GLU A 114 -8.68 0.38 -33.44
CA GLU A 114 -8.64 1.83 -33.60
C GLU A 114 -8.34 2.52 -32.28
N ALA A 115 -9.00 2.10 -31.21
CA ALA A 115 -8.76 2.61 -29.85
C ALA A 115 -7.32 2.32 -29.40
N LEU A 116 -6.78 1.11 -29.68
CA LEU A 116 -5.39 0.76 -29.39
C LEU A 116 -4.41 1.65 -30.15
N ALA A 117 -4.62 1.83 -31.47
CA ALA A 117 -3.75 2.67 -32.30
C ALA A 117 -3.74 4.12 -31.79
N ALA A 118 -4.91 4.70 -31.53
CA ALA A 118 -5.04 6.06 -31.00
C ALA A 118 -4.37 6.20 -29.63
N ARG A 119 -4.54 5.22 -28.75
CA ARG A 119 -3.93 5.21 -27.42
C ARG A 119 -2.40 5.19 -27.48
N LEU A 120 -1.81 4.34 -28.34
CA LEU A 120 -0.36 4.24 -28.51
C LEU A 120 0.22 5.49 -29.19
N ALA A 121 -0.42 5.98 -30.26
CA ALA A 121 0.02 7.16 -30.99
C ALA A 121 -0.01 8.45 -30.13
N GLY A 122 -0.94 8.56 -29.20
CA GLY A 122 -1.06 9.69 -28.27
C GLY A 122 0.02 9.77 -27.20
N GLN A 123 0.95 8.79 -27.14
CA GLN A 123 1.96 8.80 -26.08
C GLN A 123 3.17 9.65 -26.43
N PRO A 124 3.59 10.59 -25.54
CA PRO A 124 4.74 11.46 -25.82
C PRO A 124 6.05 10.68 -25.78
N GLY A 125 7.09 11.29 -26.38
CA GLY A 125 8.47 10.76 -26.37
C GLY A 125 8.75 9.77 -27.50
N SER A 126 10.06 9.44 -27.64
CA SER A 126 10.60 8.59 -28.71
C SER A 126 11.28 7.30 -28.20
N GLY A 127 11.50 7.19 -26.88
CA GLY A 127 12.09 6.01 -26.27
C GLY A 127 11.08 4.85 -26.13
N TRP A 128 11.49 3.81 -25.41
CA TRP A 128 10.65 2.63 -25.16
C TRP A 128 9.23 2.98 -24.69
N LEU A 129 8.24 2.36 -25.31
CA LEU A 129 6.85 2.40 -24.85
C LEU A 129 6.47 1.07 -24.20
N ARG A 130 5.96 1.12 -22.97
CA ARG A 130 5.44 -0.03 -22.25
C ARG A 130 3.92 0.00 -22.22
N GLY A 131 3.29 -0.97 -22.91
CA GLY A 131 1.86 -1.26 -22.77
C GLY A 131 1.63 -2.33 -21.70
N ILE A 132 0.46 -2.29 -21.05
CA ILE A 132 0.01 -3.29 -20.07
C ILE A 132 -1.47 -3.60 -20.24
N GLY A 133 -1.92 -4.69 -19.65
CA GLY A 133 -3.33 -5.07 -19.63
C GLY A 133 -3.89 -5.55 -20.98
N TYR A 134 -3.02 -5.82 -21.95
CA TYR A 134 -3.46 -6.28 -23.27
C TYR A 134 -4.22 -7.61 -23.19
N HIS A 135 -5.24 -7.74 -24.00
CA HIS A 135 -6.01 -8.97 -24.17
C HIS A 135 -6.26 -9.23 -25.65
N GLU A 136 -6.25 -10.51 -26.03
CA GLU A 136 -6.42 -10.94 -27.42
C GLU A 136 -7.77 -10.56 -28.04
N SER A 137 -8.77 -10.20 -27.24
CA SER A 137 -10.05 -9.68 -27.76
C SER A 137 -9.92 -8.36 -28.51
N VAL A 138 -8.81 -7.61 -28.32
CA VAL A 138 -8.60 -6.30 -28.95
C VAL A 138 -8.23 -6.46 -30.43
N ILE A 139 -7.15 -7.21 -30.74
CA ILE A 139 -6.70 -7.47 -32.11
C ILE A 139 -6.10 -8.90 -32.29
N GLY A 140 -6.51 -9.86 -31.48
CA GLY A 140 -5.92 -11.21 -31.51
C GLY A 140 -4.55 -11.24 -30.82
N LEU A 141 -3.65 -12.12 -31.31
CA LEU A 141 -2.25 -12.20 -30.87
C LEU A 141 -1.35 -11.64 -32.00
N PRO A 142 -1.14 -10.31 -32.05
CA PRO A 142 -0.35 -9.69 -33.12
C PRO A 142 1.10 -10.17 -33.08
N ASP A 143 1.72 -10.28 -34.26
CA ASP A 143 3.15 -10.41 -34.40
C ASP A 143 3.86 -9.05 -34.44
N ALA A 144 5.19 -9.07 -34.46
CA ALA A 144 6.01 -7.85 -34.48
C ALA A 144 5.67 -6.95 -35.68
N LYS A 145 5.38 -7.52 -36.84
CA LYS A 145 5.03 -6.77 -38.05
C LYS A 145 3.67 -6.10 -37.94
N ALA A 146 2.69 -6.75 -37.32
CA ALA A 146 1.39 -6.16 -37.04
C ALA A 146 1.51 -5.00 -36.01
N LEU A 147 2.38 -5.14 -35.00
CA LEU A 147 2.66 -4.07 -34.04
C LEU A 147 3.41 -2.90 -34.68
N ASP A 148 4.26 -3.11 -35.68
CA ASP A 148 4.91 -2.03 -36.44
C ASP A 148 3.90 -1.14 -37.15
N GLN A 149 2.74 -1.67 -37.58
CA GLN A 149 1.69 -0.86 -38.18
C GLN A 149 1.07 0.11 -37.19
N LEU A 150 1.08 -0.24 -35.89
CA LEU A 150 0.58 0.60 -34.81
C LEU A 150 1.66 1.57 -34.28
N MET A 151 2.93 1.11 -34.27
CA MET A 151 4.07 1.86 -33.71
C MET A 151 5.35 1.59 -34.51
N PRO A 152 5.53 2.23 -35.69
CA PRO A 152 6.59 1.84 -36.64
C PRO A 152 8.01 2.27 -36.24
N HIS A 153 8.17 3.36 -35.47
CA HIS A 153 9.46 3.99 -35.25
C HIS A 153 9.92 4.04 -33.78
N ARG A 154 9.15 3.43 -32.90
CA ARG A 154 9.41 3.44 -31.46
C ARG A 154 9.39 2.02 -30.92
N PRO A 155 10.39 1.58 -30.14
CA PRO A 155 10.34 0.26 -29.55
C PRO A 155 9.14 0.14 -28.59
N LEU A 156 8.29 -0.86 -28.87
CA LEU A 156 7.08 -1.17 -28.10
C LEU A 156 7.23 -2.55 -27.47
N ARG A 157 6.97 -2.62 -26.17
CA ARG A 157 6.69 -3.85 -25.44
C ARG A 157 5.32 -3.78 -24.78
N MET A 158 4.45 -4.71 -25.05
CA MET A 158 3.09 -4.75 -24.54
C MET A 158 2.85 -6.04 -23.77
N GLN A 159 2.57 -5.94 -22.48
CA GLN A 159 2.33 -7.10 -21.61
C GLN A 159 0.89 -7.56 -21.71
N HIS A 160 0.71 -8.83 -22.00
CA HIS A 160 -0.59 -9.48 -21.91
C HIS A 160 -1.08 -9.51 -20.46
N ARG A 161 -2.39 -9.40 -20.25
CA ARG A 161 -2.99 -9.35 -18.91
C ARG A 161 -2.71 -10.58 -18.03
N SER A 162 -2.34 -11.73 -18.63
CA SER A 162 -1.92 -12.92 -17.90
C SER A 162 -0.59 -12.72 -17.15
N GLY A 163 0.17 -11.65 -17.48
CA GLY A 163 1.52 -11.41 -16.96
C GLY A 163 2.61 -12.31 -17.55
N ARG A 164 2.25 -13.34 -18.32
CA ARG A 164 3.18 -14.39 -18.82
C ARG A 164 3.70 -14.17 -20.23
N MET A 165 3.16 -13.20 -20.98
CA MET A 165 3.52 -12.96 -22.37
C MET A 165 3.77 -11.48 -22.61
N TRP A 166 4.83 -11.18 -23.34
CA TRP A 166 5.11 -9.88 -23.94
C TRP A 166 4.95 -9.93 -25.45
N LEU A 167 4.44 -8.85 -26.00
CA LEU A 167 4.33 -8.60 -27.43
C LEU A 167 5.31 -7.48 -27.79
N LEU A 168 6.24 -7.76 -28.69
CA LEU A 168 7.35 -6.87 -29.06
C LEU A 168 7.22 -6.53 -30.54
N ASN A 169 7.37 -5.26 -30.91
CA ASN A 169 7.49 -4.85 -32.29
C ASN A 169 8.95 -5.04 -32.83
N ASN A 170 9.20 -4.87 -34.14
CA ASN A 170 10.54 -5.06 -34.70
C ASN A 170 11.59 -4.09 -34.12
N PRO A 171 11.34 -2.77 -33.94
CA PRO A 171 12.29 -1.91 -33.24
C PRO A 171 12.69 -2.41 -31.85
N ALA A 172 11.74 -3.00 -31.09
CA ALA A 172 12.03 -3.61 -29.80
C ALA A 172 12.90 -4.85 -29.91
N LEU A 173 12.57 -5.74 -30.86
CA LEU A 173 13.36 -6.95 -31.12
C LEU A 173 14.79 -6.62 -31.54
N ASP A 174 14.98 -5.66 -32.46
CA ASP A 174 16.30 -5.24 -32.95
C ASP A 174 17.17 -4.72 -31.79
N GLU A 175 16.63 -3.88 -30.91
CA GLU A 175 17.39 -3.41 -29.76
C GLU A 175 17.74 -4.50 -28.74
N LEU A 176 16.81 -5.40 -28.45
CA LEU A 176 17.01 -6.47 -27.46
C LEU A 176 18.01 -7.50 -27.96
N LEU A 177 17.88 -7.94 -29.22
CA LEU A 177 18.74 -8.96 -29.83
C LEU A 177 20.14 -8.45 -30.16
N ALA A 178 20.32 -7.12 -30.27
CA ALA A 178 21.64 -6.51 -30.34
C ALA A 178 22.39 -6.59 -29.01
N ARG A 179 21.69 -6.76 -27.88
CA ARG A 179 22.28 -6.73 -26.52
C ARG A 179 22.38 -8.12 -25.89
N ALA A 180 21.48 -9.05 -26.27
CA ALA A 180 21.40 -10.36 -25.65
C ALA A 180 20.99 -11.45 -26.64
N ALA A 181 21.53 -12.65 -26.46
CA ALA A 181 21.10 -13.82 -27.25
C ALA A 181 19.60 -14.09 -27.01
N PRO A 182 18.87 -14.55 -28.05
CA PRO A 182 17.44 -14.83 -27.93
C PRO A 182 17.17 -15.93 -26.89
N PRO A 183 16.20 -15.73 -25.99
CA PRO A 183 15.86 -16.73 -25.00
C PRO A 183 14.94 -17.81 -25.57
N PRO A 184 14.82 -18.98 -24.90
CA PRO A 184 13.98 -20.09 -25.38
C PRO A 184 12.50 -19.69 -25.56
N GLY A 185 11.98 -18.78 -24.70
CA GLY A 185 10.58 -18.32 -24.74
C GLY A 185 10.28 -17.32 -25.86
N LEU A 186 11.27 -16.88 -26.66
CA LEU A 186 11.03 -16.02 -27.82
C LEU A 186 10.58 -16.84 -29.04
N GLU A 187 9.29 -16.71 -29.37
CA GLU A 187 8.65 -17.51 -30.40
C GLU A 187 9.25 -17.27 -31.81
N ARG A 188 9.51 -18.35 -32.54
CA ARG A 188 9.93 -18.34 -33.95
C ARG A 188 8.79 -18.72 -34.86
N GLY A 189 8.52 -17.89 -35.87
CA GLY A 189 7.66 -18.18 -37.00
C GLY A 189 8.46 -18.55 -38.25
N ALA A 190 7.77 -18.74 -39.39
CA ALA A 190 8.38 -19.09 -40.65
C ALA A 190 9.33 -18.01 -41.21
N SER A 191 9.11 -16.74 -40.87
CA SER A 191 9.88 -15.58 -41.39
C SER A 191 10.83 -14.96 -40.36
N GLY A 192 11.01 -15.56 -39.18
CA GLY A 192 11.85 -15.02 -38.10
C GLY A 192 11.12 -15.03 -36.78
N TYR A 193 11.55 -14.16 -35.84
CA TYR A 193 10.87 -14.02 -34.54
C TYR A 193 9.54 -13.33 -34.70
N THR A 194 8.51 -13.85 -34.02
CA THR A 194 7.15 -13.28 -34.07
C THR A 194 6.96 -12.05 -33.14
N GLY A 195 7.91 -11.83 -32.24
CA GLY A 195 7.77 -10.80 -31.19
C GLY A 195 7.00 -11.25 -29.95
N ARG A 196 6.47 -12.49 -29.94
CA ARG A 196 5.84 -13.05 -28.74
C ARG A 196 6.90 -13.69 -27.86
N LEU A 197 6.97 -13.23 -26.63
CA LEU A 197 7.96 -13.64 -25.62
C LEU A 197 7.23 -14.19 -24.40
N PHE A 198 7.43 -15.45 -24.06
CA PHE A 198 6.72 -16.16 -23.00
C PHE A 198 7.62 -16.44 -21.81
N ASP A 199 7.18 -16.07 -20.60
CA ASP A 199 7.80 -16.38 -19.30
C ASP A 199 9.28 -15.98 -19.16
N GLU A 200 9.73 -14.96 -19.89
CA GLU A 200 11.14 -14.51 -19.98
C GLU A 200 11.35 -13.10 -19.39
N ASP A 201 10.60 -12.74 -18.35
CA ASP A 201 10.78 -11.45 -17.67
C ASP A 201 12.22 -11.19 -17.19
N PRO A 202 12.96 -12.19 -16.64
CA PRO A 202 14.35 -11.98 -16.23
C PRO A 202 15.25 -11.61 -17.41
N TRP A 203 15.11 -12.33 -18.55
CA TRP A 203 15.87 -12.02 -19.77
C TRP A 203 15.52 -10.63 -20.31
N LEU A 204 14.23 -10.31 -20.40
CA LEU A 204 13.77 -9.01 -20.90
C LEU A 204 14.32 -7.85 -20.06
N ARG A 205 14.31 -7.97 -18.75
CA ARG A 205 14.91 -6.97 -17.84
C ARG A 205 16.40 -6.82 -18.06
N ALA A 206 17.13 -7.92 -18.14
CA ALA A 206 18.58 -7.91 -18.37
C ALA A 206 18.92 -7.30 -19.72
N ALA A 207 18.23 -7.68 -20.80
CA ALA A 207 18.45 -7.16 -22.14
C ALA A 207 18.10 -5.68 -22.29
N LEU A 208 17.06 -5.21 -21.59
CA LEU A 208 16.72 -3.79 -21.52
C LEU A 208 17.78 -2.97 -20.77
N GLY A 209 18.52 -3.58 -19.85
CA GLY A 209 19.42 -2.85 -18.96
C GLY A 209 18.67 -1.79 -18.14
N SER A 210 17.39 -2.03 -17.89
CA SER A 210 16.53 -1.01 -17.29
C SER A 210 16.84 -0.84 -15.80
N ALA A 211 17.14 0.40 -15.41
CA ALA A 211 17.10 0.80 -14.01
C ALA A 211 15.66 0.64 -13.47
N PRO A 212 15.51 0.42 -12.16
CA PRO A 212 14.21 0.52 -11.51
C PRO A 212 13.55 1.87 -11.79
N PRO A 213 12.20 1.96 -11.81
CA PRO A 213 11.50 3.19 -12.19
C PRO A 213 11.72 4.32 -11.18
N ASP A 214 11.64 5.57 -11.67
CA ASP A 214 11.54 6.75 -10.81
C ASP A 214 10.26 6.69 -9.96
N LEU A 215 10.36 7.06 -8.67
CA LEU A 215 9.28 6.95 -7.71
C LEU A 215 8.54 8.28 -7.45
N ALA A 216 8.98 9.40 -8.03
CA ALA A 216 8.46 10.72 -7.71
C ALA A 216 6.94 10.86 -7.93
N ALA A 217 6.45 10.37 -9.09
CA ALA A 217 5.03 10.49 -9.42
C ALA A 217 4.13 9.68 -8.47
N VAL A 218 4.53 8.46 -8.12
CA VAL A 218 3.75 7.61 -7.20
C VAL A 218 3.89 8.08 -5.75
N SER A 219 5.06 8.57 -5.36
CA SER A 219 5.27 9.21 -4.05
C SER A 219 4.35 10.43 -3.88
N ALA A 220 4.25 11.29 -4.90
CA ALA A 220 3.31 12.41 -4.89
C ALA A 220 1.85 11.96 -4.88
N ALA A 221 1.50 10.85 -5.58
CA ALA A 221 0.16 10.30 -5.55
C ALA A 221 -0.22 9.80 -4.14
N LEU A 222 0.66 9.07 -3.48
CA LEU A 222 0.48 8.63 -2.11
C LEU A 222 0.36 9.80 -1.12
N ALA A 223 1.16 10.86 -1.32
CA ALA A 223 1.05 12.06 -0.48
C ALA A 223 -0.32 12.74 -0.61
N ARG A 224 -0.95 12.74 -1.80
CA ARG A 224 -2.31 13.29 -1.98
C ARG A 224 -3.38 12.55 -1.18
N THR A 225 -3.16 11.29 -0.86
CA THR A 225 -4.10 10.48 -0.07
C THR A 225 -3.76 10.43 1.43
N GLY A 226 -2.82 11.25 1.90
CA GLY A 226 -2.45 11.30 3.33
C GLY A 226 -1.43 10.23 3.76
N VAL A 227 -0.88 9.46 2.81
CA VAL A 227 0.09 8.39 3.10
C VAL A 227 1.48 8.97 3.35
N THR A 228 1.97 8.80 4.57
CA THR A 228 3.30 9.28 5.02
C THR A 228 4.33 8.17 5.16
N GLY A 229 3.86 6.92 5.19
CA GLY A 229 4.73 5.75 5.29
C GLY A 229 4.21 4.59 4.46
N ILE A 230 5.10 3.71 4.06
CA ILE A 230 4.80 2.54 3.25
C ILE A 230 5.62 1.32 3.70
N THR A 231 5.08 0.13 3.49
CA THR A 231 5.83 -1.12 3.51
C THR A 231 5.79 -1.75 2.12
N ASP A 232 6.91 -1.71 1.39
CA ASP A 232 7.02 -2.41 0.11
C ASP A 232 7.17 -3.91 0.35
N MET A 233 6.18 -4.67 -0.11
CA MET A 233 6.05 -6.12 0.10
C MET A 233 6.51 -6.95 -1.09
N SER A 234 7.32 -6.37 -1.97
CA SER A 234 7.86 -7.08 -3.14
C SER A 234 8.78 -8.21 -2.69
N PRO A 235 8.48 -9.48 -3.07
CA PRO A 235 9.18 -10.65 -2.52
C PRO A 235 10.65 -10.74 -2.95
N ARG A 236 11.03 -10.02 -4.02
CA ARG A 236 12.39 -10.03 -4.58
C ARG A 236 13.18 -8.75 -4.28
N ASN A 237 12.80 -7.99 -3.26
CA ASN A 237 13.63 -6.89 -2.82
C ASN A 237 14.94 -7.45 -2.24
N ASP A 238 16.03 -6.97 -2.78
CA ASP A 238 17.41 -7.32 -2.44
C ASP A 238 18.23 -6.04 -2.14
N ALA A 239 19.52 -6.17 -1.97
CA ALA A 239 20.41 -5.05 -1.71
C ALA A 239 20.41 -4.00 -2.85
N ALA A 240 20.19 -4.42 -4.10
CA ALA A 240 20.15 -3.49 -5.24
C ALA A 240 18.86 -2.65 -5.20
N MET A 241 17.72 -3.27 -4.87
CA MET A 241 16.47 -2.55 -4.65
C MET A 241 16.55 -1.62 -3.44
N ALA A 242 17.14 -2.06 -2.33
CA ALA A 242 17.36 -1.21 -1.16
C ALA A 242 18.20 0.04 -1.51
N ALA A 243 19.28 -0.14 -2.30
CA ALA A 243 20.09 0.97 -2.79
C ALA A 243 19.29 1.91 -3.70
N HIS A 244 18.41 1.39 -4.55
CA HIS A 244 17.52 2.19 -5.38
C HIS A 244 16.55 3.03 -4.52
N PHE A 245 15.86 2.43 -3.56
CA PHE A 245 14.96 3.16 -2.66
C PHE A 245 15.71 4.23 -1.87
N ALA A 246 16.93 3.93 -1.39
CA ALA A 246 17.79 4.89 -0.73
C ALA A 246 18.13 6.10 -1.62
N ALA A 247 18.50 5.84 -2.88
CA ALA A 247 18.80 6.89 -3.86
C ALA A 247 17.56 7.78 -4.14
N GLN A 248 16.38 7.17 -4.31
CA GLN A 248 15.12 7.88 -4.52
C GLN A 248 14.70 8.71 -3.30
N HIS A 249 14.97 8.23 -2.10
CA HIS A 249 14.72 8.99 -0.87
C HIS A 249 15.69 10.17 -0.74
N LEU A 250 16.98 9.95 -0.97
CA LEU A 250 18.01 11.01 -0.91
C LEU A 250 17.81 12.09 -1.96
N SER A 251 17.29 11.74 -3.15
CA SER A 251 16.94 12.73 -4.19
C SER A 251 15.65 13.49 -3.89
N GLY A 252 14.83 13.03 -2.93
CA GLY A 252 13.49 13.55 -2.65
C GLY A 252 12.40 13.03 -3.59
N SER A 253 12.71 12.09 -4.49
CA SER A 253 11.71 11.42 -5.33
C SER A 253 10.79 10.52 -4.52
N LEU A 254 11.30 9.86 -3.48
CA LEU A 254 10.50 9.13 -2.50
C LEU A 254 10.43 9.93 -1.20
N GLN A 255 9.24 10.37 -0.80
CA GLN A 255 9.05 11.21 0.38
C GLN A 255 8.60 10.41 1.61
N GLN A 256 7.90 9.29 1.40
CA GLN A 256 7.35 8.43 2.45
C GLN A 256 8.45 7.72 3.24
N ASN A 257 8.22 7.55 4.54
CA ASN A 257 9.01 6.61 5.35
C ASN A 257 8.82 5.20 4.79
N CYS A 258 9.92 4.50 4.48
CA CYS A 258 9.88 3.26 3.73
C CYS A 258 10.38 2.07 4.54
N TRP A 259 9.57 1.04 4.63
CA TRP A 259 9.92 -0.30 5.12
C TRP A 259 10.01 -1.24 3.92
N LEU A 260 11.08 -2.04 3.85
CA LEU A 260 11.29 -3.00 2.76
C LEU A 260 11.18 -4.43 3.28
N ALA A 261 10.15 -5.14 2.86
CA ALA A 261 10.12 -6.60 2.90
C ALA A 261 10.90 -7.15 1.70
N GLY A 262 11.30 -8.40 1.73
CA GLY A 262 12.01 -9.02 0.61
C GLY A 262 12.68 -10.33 0.96
N GLU A 263 13.68 -10.69 0.17
CA GLU A 263 14.47 -11.90 0.36
C GLU A 263 15.27 -11.90 1.67
N LEU A 264 15.79 -13.06 2.08
CA LEU A 264 16.69 -13.17 3.24
C LEU A 264 17.93 -12.28 3.07
N ALA A 265 18.49 -12.24 1.87
CA ALA A 265 19.66 -11.41 1.53
C ALA A 265 19.45 -9.92 1.76
N LEU A 266 18.20 -9.41 1.77
CA LEU A 266 17.90 -8.02 2.11
C LEU A 266 18.35 -7.67 3.54
N GLY A 267 18.34 -8.64 4.47
CA GLY A 267 18.82 -8.43 5.84
C GLY A 267 20.31 -8.09 5.94
N GLU A 268 21.09 -8.37 4.90
CA GLU A 268 22.53 -8.08 4.79
C GLU A 268 22.81 -6.76 4.04
N ALA A 269 21.77 -6.07 3.53
CA ALA A 269 21.93 -4.82 2.80
C ALA A 269 22.48 -3.71 3.71
N PRO A 270 23.34 -2.82 3.20
CA PRO A 270 23.85 -1.70 3.99
C PRO A 270 22.72 -0.81 4.52
N PRO A 271 22.87 -0.23 5.72
CA PRO A 271 21.92 0.72 6.26
C PRO A 271 21.70 1.91 5.31
N GLY A 272 20.47 2.39 5.23
CA GLY A 272 20.06 3.51 4.38
C GLY A 272 18.86 4.23 4.97
N PRO A 273 18.30 5.21 4.29
CA PRO A 273 17.08 5.91 4.70
C PRO A 273 15.84 5.04 4.42
N TRP A 274 15.85 3.82 4.90
CA TRP A 274 14.80 2.82 4.84
C TRP A 274 14.89 1.90 6.05
N HIS A 275 13.81 1.21 6.38
CA HIS A 275 13.74 0.27 7.51
C HIS A 275 13.65 -1.16 6.99
N SER A 276 14.33 -2.09 7.65
CA SER A 276 14.21 -3.51 7.35
C SER A 276 12.83 -4.01 7.79
N GLY A 277 12.05 -4.46 6.81
CA GLY A 277 10.76 -5.11 6.98
C GLY A 277 10.90 -6.64 7.09
N PRO A 278 9.76 -7.35 7.10
CA PRO A 278 9.74 -8.80 7.21
C PRO A 278 10.40 -9.48 6.00
N ALA A 279 10.91 -10.71 6.21
CA ALA A 279 11.25 -11.59 5.11
C ALA A 279 9.94 -12.06 4.43
N LYS A 280 9.89 -11.98 3.10
CA LYS A 280 8.64 -12.24 2.35
C LYS A 280 8.65 -13.63 1.77
N LEU A 281 7.71 -14.47 2.22
CA LEU A 281 7.40 -15.76 1.59
C LEU A 281 6.14 -15.61 0.73
N HIS A 282 6.25 -15.93 -0.56
CA HIS A 282 5.14 -15.85 -1.50
C HIS A 282 4.68 -17.25 -1.86
N LEU A 283 3.49 -17.63 -1.39
CA LEU A 283 2.88 -18.93 -1.69
C LEU A 283 2.00 -18.84 -2.95
N HIS A 284 1.89 -19.95 -3.64
CA HIS A 284 0.93 -20.19 -4.71
C HIS A 284 0.33 -21.57 -4.53
N GLU A 285 -0.98 -21.68 -4.42
CA GLU A 285 -1.67 -22.97 -4.21
C GLU A 285 -1.29 -24.03 -5.23
N SER A 286 -1.17 -23.65 -6.51
CA SER A 286 -0.79 -24.55 -7.60
C SER A 286 0.68 -24.99 -7.60
N ALA A 287 1.53 -24.37 -6.74
CA ALA A 287 2.97 -24.60 -6.70
C ALA A 287 3.53 -24.28 -5.31
N LEU A 288 2.98 -24.93 -4.28
CA LEU A 288 3.50 -24.80 -2.92
C LEU A 288 4.96 -25.28 -2.87
N PRO A 289 5.83 -24.56 -2.14
CA PRO A 289 7.20 -25.01 -1.94
C PRO A 289 7.25 -26.29 -1.12
N ASP A 290 8.40 -26.99 -1.18
CA ASP A 290 8.68 -28.05 -0.21
C ASP A 290 8.59 -27.51 1.22
N PHE A 291 7.94 -28.26 2.10
CA PHE A 291 7.64 -27.81 3.46
C PHE A 291 8.89 -27.56 4.30
N ASP A 292 9.87 -28.47 4.22
CA ASP A 292 11.10 -28.36 5.03
C ASP A 292 11.94 -27.16 4.56
N ASN A 293 11.99 -26.90 3.25
CA ASN A 293 12.66 -25.71 2.70
C ASN A 293 11.96 -24.42 3.14
N ALA A 294 10.64 -24.39 3.15
CA ALA A 294 9.88 -23.22 3.60
C ALA A 294 10.03 -23.00 5.12
N ALA A 295 10.03 -24.07 5.93
CA ALA A 295 10.32 -23.98 7.36
C ALA A 295 11.75 -23.51 7.65
N ALA A 296 12.72 -23.98 6.85
CA ALA A 296 14.12 -23.50 6.95
C ALA A 296 14.22 -22.00 6.58
N PHE A 297 13.43 -21.51 5.62
CA PHE A 297 13.35 -20.07 5.30
C PHE A 297 12.86 -19.26 6.50
N VAL A 298 11.77 -19.70 7.16
CA VAL A 298 11.24 -19.05 8.37
C VAL A 298 12.29 -19.01 9.47
N ALA A 299 12.93 -20.16 9.77
CA ALA A 299 13.98 -20.26 10.78
C ALA A 299 15.19 -19.35 10.46
N ALA A 300 15.57 -19.26 9.19
CA ALA A 300 16.69 -18.39 8.77
C ALA A 300 16.34 -16.91 8.94
N ALA A 301 15.11 -16.49 8.61
CA ALA A 301 14.64 -15.12 8.83
C ALA A 301 14.66 -14.77 10.32
N HIS A 302 14.12 -15.66 11.18
CA HIS A 302 14.15 -15.49 12.63
C HIS A 302 15.58 -15.43 13.17
N GLY A 303 16.50 -16.24 12.61
CA GLY A 303 17.93 -16.19 12.93
C GLY A 303 18.58 -14.84 12.59
N GLN A 304 18.04 -14.08 11.65
CA GLN A 304 18.44 -12.71 11.33
C GLN A 304 17.71 -11.65 12.18
N GLY A 305 16.81 -12.05 13.09
CA GLY A 305 15.95 -11.15 13.85
C GLY A 305 14.85 -10.49 12.99
N ARG A 306 14.54 -11.05 11.83
CA ARG A 306 13.49 -10.56 10.93
C ARG A 306 12.25 -11.42 11.06
N ALA A 307 11.10 -10.75 11.25
CA ALA A 307 9.81 -11.39 11.14
C ALA A 307 9.54 -11.89 9.71
N VAL A 308 8.58 -12.78 9.56
CA VAL A 308 8.18 -13.34 8.27
C VAL A 308 6.76 -12.88 7.91
N ALA A 309 6.58 -12.48 6.66
CA ALA A 309 5.28 -12.17 6.08
C ALA A 309 4.94 -13.18 4.98
N VAL A 310 3.84 -13.91 5.14
CA VAL A 310 3.45 -14.99 4.22
C VAL A 310 2.21 -14.59 3.44
N HIS A 311 2.30 -14.63 2.09
CA HIS A 311 1.17 -14.40 1.19
C HIS A 311 0.20 -15.58 1.23
N CYS A 312 -1.08 -15.32 1.53
CA CYS A 312 -2.13 -16.33 1.62
C CYS A 312 -3.46 -15.78 1.10
N VAL A 313 -3.85 -16.17 -0.12
CA VAL A 313 -5.14 -15.80 -0.73
C VAL A 313 -6.15 -16.95 -0.73
N SER A 314 -5.67 -18.21 -0.64
CA SER A 314 -6.52 -19.39 -0.53
C SER A 314 -6.45 -20.01 0.87
N GLU A 315 -7.45 -20.83 1.18
CA GLU A 315 -7.46 -21.59 2.44
C GLU A 315 -6.28 -22.56 2.52
N VAL A 316 -5.88 -23.18 1.39
CA VAL A 316 -4.75 -24.10 1.31
C VAL A 316 -3.43 -23.39 1.65
N GLU A 317 -3.20 -22.21 1.09
CA GLU A 317 -2.03 -21.39 1.40
C GLU A 317 -2.00 -21.00 2.86
N LEU A 318 -3.15 -20.62 3.43
CA LEU A 318 -3.26 -20.24 4.84
C LEU A 318 -2.99 -21.43 5.78
N VAL A 319 -3.53 -22.61 5.49
CA VAL A 319 -3.24 -23.85 6.26
C VAL A 319 -1.76 -24.18 6.21
N PHE A 320 -1.13 -24.08 5.03
CA PHE A 320 0.29 -24.32 4.86
C PHE A 320 1.13 -23.32 5.67
N ALA A 321 0.82 -22.01 5.58
CA ALA A 321 1.52 -20.96 6.33
C ALA A 321 1.43 -21.15 7.85
N LEU A 322 0.24 -21.48 8.35
CA LEU A 322 0.06 -21.74 9.80
C LEU A 322 0.86 -22.96 10.26
N ALA A 323 0.90 -24.03 9.45
CA ALA A 323 1.73 -25.20 9.75
C ALA A 323 3.23 -24.85 9.76
N LEU A 324 3.71 -23.94 8.90
CA LEU A 324 5.09 -23.46 8.92
C LEU A 324 5.42 -22.76 10.25
N PHE A 325 4.55 -21.85 10.70
CA PHE A 325 4.75 -21.13 11.97
C PHE A 325 4.62 -22.06 13.19
N GLU A 326 3.77 -23.09 13.13
CA GLU A 326 3.70 -24.13 14.16
C GLU A 326 5.01 -24.95 14.24
N ALA A 327 5.61 -25.27 13.09
CA ALA A 327 6.84 -26.06 13.02
C ALA A 327 8.10 -25.25 13.36
N ALA A 328 8.22 -24.03 12.82
CA ALA A 328 9.41 -23.19 13.02
C ALA A 328 9.36 -22.35 14.31
N GLY A 329 8.19 -22.21 14.92
CA GLY A 329 7.91 -21.28 16.02
C GLY A 329 7.65 -19.86 15.50
N ALA A 330 6.50 -19.30 15.85
CA ALA A 330 6.18 -17.91 15.52
C ALA A 330 6.96 -16.94 16.42
N MET A 331 7.31 -15.76 15.88
CA MET A 331 7.93 -14.68 16.64
C MET A 331 7.12 -13.37 16.51
N PRO A 332 7.28 -12.41 17.45
CA PRO A 332 6.63 -11.11 17.33
C PRO A 332 6.93 -10.43 16.00
N GLY A 333 5.87 -9.94 15.32
CA GLY A 333 5.97 -9.31 14.01
C GLY A 333 5.73 -10.25 12.83
N ASP A 334 5.67 -11.58 13.05
CA ASP A 334 5.23 -12.52 12.02
C ASP A 334 3.78 -12.23 11.62
N ARG A 335 3.50 -12.30 10.32
CA ARG A 335 2.18 -11.92 9.83
C ARG A 335 1.74 -12.69 8.58
N ILE A 336 0.44 -12.78 8.44
CA ILE A 336 -0.22 -13.26 7.22
C ILE A 336 -0.62 -12.06 6.37
N GLU A 337 -0.31 -12.11 5.09
CA GLU A 337 -0.80 -11.15 4.10
C GLU A 337 -2.09 -11.67 3.48
N HIS A 338 -3.05 -10.78 3.31
CA HIS A 338 -4.37 -11.00 2.73
C HIS A 338 -5.33 -11.78 3.62
N ALA A 339 -5.03 -13.03 3.96
CA ALA A 339 -5.96 -13.95 4.62
C ALA A 339 -7.34 -13.91 3.95
N SER A 340 -7.36 -13.97 2.60
CA SER A 340 -8.56 -13.66 1.81
C SER A 340 -9.69 -14.63 2.06
N ILE A 341 -9.39 -15.93 2.30
CA ILE A 341 -10.34 -16.95 2.70
C ILE A 341 -9.84 -17.55 4.02
N ALA A 342 -10.54 -17.29 5.11
CA ALA A 342 -10.17 -17.76 6.44
C ALA A 342 -11.40 -18.29 7.18
N SER A 343 -11.49 -19.62 7.35
CA SER A 343 -12.54 -20.23 8.16
C SER A 343 -12.43 -19.80 9.63
N PRO A 344 -13.51 -19.94 10.44
CA PRO A 344 -13.45 -19.63 11.87
C PRO A 344 -12.32 -20.34 12.61
N GLU A 345 -12.04 -21.59 12.24
CA GLU A 345 -10.97 -22.40 12.82
C GLU A 345 -9.60 -21.85 12.50
N LEU A 346 -9.39 -21.36 11.26
CA LEU A 346 -8.14 -20.75 10.85
C LEU A 346 -7.92 -19.40 11.55
N VAL A 347 -8.98 -18.60 11.73
CA VAL A 347 -8.92 -17.37 12.55
C VAL A 347 -8.43 -17.67 13.97
N GLN A 348 -8.95 -18.74 14.61
CA GLN A 348 -8.49 -19.13 15.94
C GLN A 348 -7.02 -19.60 15.94
N ARG A 349 -6.57 -20.30 14.89
CA ARG A 349 -5.16 -20.69 14.76
C ARG A 349 -4.25 -19.49 14.60
N ILE A 350 -4.61 -18.49 13.76
CA ILE A 350 -3.87 -17.23 13.64
C ILE A 350 -3.72 -16.55 15.00
N ALA A 351 -4.83 -16.44 15.76
CA ALA A 351 -4.84 -15.84 17.09
C ALA A 351 -3.95 -16.61 18.07
N SER A 352 -4.05 -17.96 18.08
CA SER A 352 -3.27 -18.80 19.00
C SER A 352 -1.76 -18.75 18.75
N LEU A 353 -1.33 -18.47 17.53
CA LEU A 353 0.06 -18.28 17.14
C LEU A 353 0.56 -16.85 17.37
N GLY A 354 -0.33 -15.91 17.75
CA GLY A 354 0.03 -14.51 17.95
C GLY A 354 0.42 -13.77 16.66
N LEU A 355 -0.03 -14.26 15.51
CA LEU A 355 0.27 -13.67 14.21
C LEU A 355 -0.58 -12.42 13.98
N ALA A 356 -0.02 -11.42 13.32
CA ALA A 356 -0.76 -10.28 12.79
C ALA A 356 -1.31 -10.60 11.39
N VAL A 357 -2.27 -9.78 10.90
CA VAL A 357 -2.78 -9.91 9.53
C VAL A 357 -2.79 -8.54 8.84
N CYS A 358 -2.25 -8.49 7.62
CA CYS A 358 -2.36 -7.31 6.75
C CYS A 358 -3.44 -7.56 5.70
N VAL A 359 -4.50 -6.75 5.72
CA VAL A 359 -5.73 -6.94 4.93
C VAL A 359 -5.87 -5.89 3.82
N GLN A 360 -6.62 -6.26 2.75
CA GLN A 360 -6.92 -5.41 1.60
C GLN A 360 -8.44 -5.30 1.40
N PRO A 361 -9.14 -4.50 2.21
CA PRO A 361 -10.61 -4.46 2.20
C PRO A 361 -11.23 -4.07 0.86
N HIS A 362 -10.55 -3.21 0.08
CA HIS A 362 -11.02 -2.75 -1.22
C HIS A 362 -11.08 -3.85 -2.29
N PHE A 363 -10.43 -5.02 -2.09
CA PHE A 363 -10.63 -6.17 -2.97
C PHE A 363 -12.07 -6.67 -2.94
N VAL A 364 -12.79 -6.49 -1.83
CA VAL A 364 -14.24 -6.76 -1.78
C VAL A 364 -14.98 -5.85 -2.76
N HIS A 365 -14.64 -4.58 -2.81
CA HIS A 365 -15.23 -3.62 -3.76
C HIS A 365 -14.80 -3.91 -5.20
N GLU A 366 -13.50 -4.03 -5.44
CA GLU A 366 -12.95 -4.11 -6.80
C GLU A 366 -13.15 -5.46 -7.49
N ARG A 367 -13.18 -6.55 -6.71
CA ARG A 367 -13.19 -7.94 -7.20
C ARG A 367 -14.34 -8.78 -6.65
N GLY A 368 -15.15 -8.24 -5.75
CA GLY A 368 -16.18 -8.99 -5.05
C GLY A 368 -17.18 -9.64 -5.96
N ASP A 369 -17.62 -8.98 -7.03
CA ASP A 369 -18.54 -9.56 -8.02
C ASP A 369 -17.93 -10.81 -8.68
N ARG A 370 -16.60 -10.79 -8.91
CA ARG A 370 -15.88 -11.94 -9.43
C ARG A 370 -15.70 -13.04 -8.38
N TYR A 371 -15.43 -12.66 -7.12
CA TYR A 371 -15.35 -13.64 -6.03
C TYR A 371 -16.66 -14.41 -5.84
N LEU A 372 -17.81 -13.76 -5.98
CA LEU A 372 -19.11 -14.43 -5.89
C LEU A 372 -19.35 -15.44 -7.01
N LEU A 373 -18.63 -15.35 -8.13
CA LEU A 373 -18.69 -16.30 -9.23
C LEU A 373 -17.64 -17.42 -9.12
N ASP A 374 -16.41 -17.08 -8.71
CA ASP A 374 -15.26 -17.99 -8.76
C ASP A 374 -15.04 -18.76 -7.47
N VAL A 375 -15.41 -18.18 -6.31
CA VAL A 375 -15.25 -18.81 -5.00
C VAL A 375 -16.50 -19.67 -4.71
N GLU A 376 -16.29 -20.88 -4.19
CA GLU A 376 -17.41 -21.74 -3.80
C GLU A 376 -18.32 -21.04 -2.78
N PRO A 377 -19.66 -21.12 -2.92
CA PRO A 377 -20.62 -20.41 -2.05
C PRO A 377 -20.41 -20.64 -0.54
N ARG A 378 -19.92 -21.83 -0.15
CA ARG A 378 -19.63 -22.15 1.25
C ARG A 378 -18.56 -21.25 1.88
N HIS A 379 -17.65 -20.68 1.06
CA HIS A 379 -16.57 -19.81 1.49
C HIS A 379 -16.87 -18.31 1.35
N HIS A 380 -18.04 -17.92 0.83
CA HIS A 380 -18.39 -16.50 0.72
C HIS A 380 -18.42 -15.80 2.09
N GLY A 381 -18.80 -16.52 3.17
CA GLY A 381 -18.74 -16.02 4.54
C GLY A 381 -17.33 -15.91 5.13
N ASP A 382 -16.35 -16.54 4.48
CA ASP A 382 -14.95 -16.57 4.93
C ASP A 382 -14.08 -15.52 4.24
N LEU A 383 -14.68 -14.75 3.30
CA LEU A 383 -13.97 -13.73 2.54
C LEU A 383 -13.69 -12.47 3.37
N TYR A 384 -12.39 -12.15 3.55
CA TYR A 384 -11.93 -10.91 4.20
C TYR A 384 -12.63 -10.64 5.54
N ARG A 385 -12.46 -11.53 6.51
CA ARG A 385 -13.16 -11.54 7.82
C ARG A 385 -12.62 -10.51 8.80
N LEU A 386 -12.77 -9.22 8.49
CA LEU A 386 -12.17 -8.11 9.24
C LEU A 386 -12.64 -8.05 10.70
N ALA A 387 -13.97 -8.07 10.92
CA ALA A 387 -14.52 -7.99 12.27
C ALA A 387 -14.23 -9.26 13.09
N SER A 388 -14.26 -10.43 12.46
CA SER A 388 -13.93 -11.69 13.12
C SER A 388 -12.45 -11.77 13.53
N LEU A 389 -11.52 -11.34 12.66
CA LEU A 389 -10.10 -11.26 12.99
C LEU A 389 -9.87 -10.30 14.15
N GLN A 390 -10.49 -9.13 14.13
CA GLN A 390 -10.38 -8.14 15.20
C GLN A 390 -10.98 -8.65 16.53
N ALA A 391 -12.14 -9.31 16.47
CA ALA A 391 -12.79 -9.90 17.64
C ALA A 391 -11.97 -11.03 18.27
N ALA A 392 -11.16 -11.74 17.48
CA ALA A 392 -10.21 -12.75 17.95
C ALA A 392 -8.94 -12.13 18.59
N GLY A 393 -8.82 -10.79 18.65
CA GLY A 393 -7.67 -10.09 19.22
C GLY A 393 -6.44 -10.08 18.32
N ILE A 394 -6.61 -10.38 17.02
CA ILE A 394 -5.52 -10.34 16.05
C ILE A 394 -5.22 -8.90 15.67
N ALA A 395 -3.95 -8.52 15.70
CA ALA A 395 -3.49 -7.22 15.23
C ALA A 395 -3.71 -7.10 13.71
N LEU A 396 -4.42 -6.06 13.29
CA LEU A 396 -4.72 -5.81 11.88
C LEU A 396 -4.00 -4.57 11.37
N ALA A 397 -3.54 -4.66 10.12
CA ALA A 397 -3.06 -3.52 9.36
C ALA A 397 -3.69 -3.51 7.96
N GLY A 398 -3.84 -2.32 7.36
CA GLY A 398 -4.37 -2.15 6.02
C GLY A 398 -3.27 -1.91 4.99
N GLY A 399 -3.36 -2.56 3.85
CA GLY A 399 -2.48 -2.33 2.71
C GLY A 399 -3.25 -2.24 1.40
N SER A 400 -2.69 -1.56 0.41
CA SER A 400 -3.34 -1.41 -0.90
C SER A 400 -3.10 -2.59 -1.82
N ASP A 401 -2.00 -3.29 -1.65
CA ASP A 401 -1.47 -4.26 -2.63
C ASP A 401 -1.33 -3.66 -4.05
N ALA A 402 -1.17 -2.33 -4.12
CA ALA A 402 -0.97 -1.65 -5.40
C ALA A 402 0.33 -2.13 -6.07
N PRO A 403 0.33 -2.40 -7.37
CA PRO A 403 -0.62 -2.02 -8.40
C PRO A 403 -1.78 -2.99 -8.65
N PHE A 404 -1.99 -4.01 -7.82
CA PHE A 404 -3.05 -5.00 -8.06
C PHE A 404 -4.45 -4.47 -7.72
N ALA A 405 -4.52 -3.37 -6.98
CA ALA A 405 -5.73 -2.58 -6.71
C ALA A 405 -5.39 -1.09 -6.61
N SER A 406 -6.38 -0.26 -6.26
CA SER A 406 -6.18 1.16 -5.96
C SER A 406 -5.20 1.38 -4.82
N HIS A 407 -4.33 2.38 -4.95
CA HIS A 407 -3.41 2.80 -3.89
C HIS A 407 -4.04 3.78 -2.88
N ASP A 408 -5.33 4.06 -3.02
CA ASP A 408 -6.05 4.99 -2.15
C ASP A 408 -6.55 4.27 -0.88
N PRO A 409 -6.00 4.58 0.31
CA PRO A 409 -6.43 3.95 1.56
C PRO A 409 -7.87 4.31 1.94
N TRP A 410 -8.40 5.44 1.46
CA TRP A 410 -9.76 5.87 1.76
C TRP A 410 -10.80 5.00 1.03
N GLU A 411 -10.50 4.56 -0.19
CA GLU A 411 -11.33 3.57 -0.89
C GLU A 411 -11.34 2.24 -0.14
N ALA A 412 -10.20 1.81 0.38
CA ALA A 412 -10.11 0.60 1.18
C ALA A 412 -10.86 0.72 2.51
N MET A 413 -10.77 1.87 3.20
CA MET A 413 -11.54 2.14 4.41
C MET A 413 -13.06 2.18 4.11
N ALA A 414 -13.48 2.82 3.03
CA ALA A 414 -14.89 2.84 2.61
C ALA A 414 -15.41 1.43 2.31
N ALA A 415 -14.59 0.58 1.66
CA ALA A 415 -14.93 -0.82 1.40
C ALA A 415 -14.99 -1.66 2.69
N ALA A 416 -14.11 -1.41 3.67
CA ALA A 416 -14.16 -2.08 4.97
C ALA A 416 -15.47 -1.78 5.72
N VAL A 417 -16.00 -0.56 5.58
CA VAL A 417 -17.25 -0.13 6.21
C VAL A 417 -18.48 -0.63 5.44
N SER A 418 -18.49 -0.46 4.12
CA SER A 418 -19.68 -0.77 3.29
C SER A 418 -19.81 -2.24 2.94
N ARG A 419 -18.69 -2.94 2.77
CA ARG A 419 -18.63 -4.33 2.29
C ARG A 419 -19.31 -4.54 0.93
N GLN A 420 -19.45 -3.48 0.13
CA GLN A 420 -20.15 -3.51 -1.16
C GLN A 420 -19.17 -3.75 -2.32
N THR A 421 -19.59 -4.62 -3.25
CA THR A 421 -18.93 -4.81 -4.54
C THR A 421 -19.24 -3.61 -5.46
N ARG A 422 -18.63 -3.56 -6.64
CA ARG A 422 -18.92 -2.53 -7.65
C ARG A 422 -20.38 -2.57 -8.11
N GLU A 423 -20.98 -3.75 -8.18
CA GLU A 423 -22.39 -3.94 -8.55
C GLU A 423 -23.35 -3.76 -7.35
N GLY A 424 -22.83 -3.39 -6.18
CA GLY A 424 -23.61 -3.08 -4.99
C GLY A 424 -24.02 -4.31 -4.16
N GLN A 425 -23.48 -5.50 -4.45
CA GLN A 425 -23.72 -6.69 -3.64
C GLN A 425 -22.92 -6.59 -2.33
N VAL A 426 -23.45 -7.11 -1.24
CA VAL A 426 -22.77 -7.09 0.07
C VAL A 426 -22.15 -8.46 0.36
N ILE A 427 -20.84 -8.49 0.61
CA ILE A 427 -20.10 -9.69 0.99
C ILE A 427 -19.78 -9.65 2.48
N GLY A 428 -20.36 -10.59 3.24
CA GLY A 428 -20.07 -10.70 4.67
C GLY A 428 -20.44 -9.45 5.45
N ALA A 429 -21.72 -9.05 5.49
CA ALA A 429 -22.18 -7.84 6.19
C ALA A 429 -21.74 -7.78 7.66
N GLY A 430 -21.64 -8.96 8.34
CA GLY A 430 -21.15 -9.05 9.72
C GLY A 430 -19.67 -8.78 9.89
N GLU A 431 -18.91 -8.67 8.80
CA GLU A 431 -17.48 -8.40 8.80
C GLU A 431 -17.18 -6.90 8.56
N ALA A 432 -18.20 -6.03 8.52
CA ALA A 432 -18.05 -4.60 8.38
C ALA A 432 -17.38 -3.98 9.61
N LEU A 433 -16.48 -3.04 9.38
CA LEU A 433 -15.85 -2.24 10.42
C LEU A 433 -16.57 -0.89 10.60
N THR A 434 -16.40 -0.27 11.75
CA THR A 434 -16.73 1.16 11.89
C THR A 434 -15.71 2.02 11.15
N PRO A 435 -16.03 3.27 10.81
CA PRO A 435 -15.06 4.19 10.18
C PRO A 435 -13.77 4.36 10.99
N GLU A 436 -13.86 4.36 12.32
CA GLU A 436 -12.72 4.45 13.24
C GLU A 436 -11.85 3.21 13.14
N GLN A 437 -12.44 2.01 13.19
CA GLN A 437 -11.71 0.76 13.04
C GLN A 437 -11.07 0.63 11.64
N ALA A 438 -11.74 1.11 10.59
CA ALA A 438 -11.18 1.15 9.25
C ALA A 438 -9.96 2.10 9.16
N LEU A 439 -10.02 3.26 9.83
CA LEU A 439 -8.88 4.18 9.92
C LEU A 439 -7.72 3.56 10.73
N GLU A 440 -8.01 2.87 11.83
CA GLU A 440 -7.01 2.21 12.67
C GLU A 440 -6.16 1.19 11.90
N LEU A 441 -6.67 0.58 10.83
CA LEU A 441 -5.88 -0.29 9.94
C LEU A 441 -4.65 0.42 9.34
N TYR A 442 -4.75 1.72 9.07
CA TYR A 442 -3.68 2.54 8.48
C TYR A 442 -2.90 3.36 9.52
N LEU A 443 -3.31 3.28 10.79
CA LEU A 443 -2.62 3.92 11.91
C LEU A 443 -1.72 2.95 12.68
N ALA A 444 -1.76 1.65 12.41
CA ALA A 444 -0.85 0.67 13.01
C ALA A 444 0.60 1.09 12.79
N ALA A 445 1.48 0.83 13.76
CA ALA A 445 2.89 1.14 13.64
C ALA A 445 3.59 0.03 12.83
N PRO A 446 4.43 0.37 11.84
CA PRO A 446 5.01 -0.62 10.94
C PRO A 446 6.05 -1.54 11.62
N ASP A 447 6.62 -1.12 12.74
CA ASP A 447 7.54 -1.89 13.57
C ASP A 447 6.82 -2.83 14.56
N ASP A 448 5.55 -2.50 14.90
CA ASP A 448 4.73 -3.29 15.82
C ASP A 448 3.24 -3.05 15.52
N LEU A 449 2.62 -3.96 14.77
CA LEU A 449 1.23 -3.82 14.34
C LEU A 449 0.21 -3.87 15.50
N THR A 450 0.63 -4.24 16.70
CA THR A 450 -0.23 -4.19 17.90
C THR A 450 -0.35 -2.77 18.47
N ARG A 451 0.54 -1.86 18.06
CA ARG A 451 0.60 -0.48 18.53
C ARG A 451 0.01 0.48 17.49
N GLN A 452 -0.85 1.39 17.94
CA GLN A 452 -1.36 2.48 17.12
C GLN A 452 -0.45 3.71 17.22
N ARG A 453 -0.13 4.34 16.09
CA ARG A 453 0.58 5.63 16.06
C ARG A 453 -0.32 6.73 16.60
N GLN A 454 0.26 7.64 17.35
CA GLN A 454 -0.46 8.70 18.05
C GLN A 454 0.18 10.06 17.77
N LEU A 455 -0.59 11.11 17.96
CA LEU A 455 -0.10 12.48 17.94
C LEU A 455 0.31 12.87 19.38
N ALA A 456 1.62 12.85 19.64
CA ALA A 456 2.16 13.20 20.95
C ALA A 456 3.44 14.02 20.82
N VAL A 457 3.79 14.77 21.86
CA VAL A 457 5.06 15.51 21.90
C VAL A 457 6.23 14.52 21.87
N GLY A 458 7.19 14.77 20.99
CA GLY A 458 8.34 13.89 20.74
C GLY A 458 8.16 12.92 19.58
N GLU A 459 6.92 12.66 19.13
CA GLU A 459 6.66 11.80 17.98
C GLU A 459 7.02 12.50 16.66
N PRO A 460 7.38 11.72 15.62
CA PRO A 460 7.58 12.25 14.27
C PRO A 460 6.35 13.03 13.77
N ALA A 461 6.59 14.19 13.15
CA ALA A 461 5.53 14.99 12.56
C ALA A 461 5.14 14.46 11.18
N ASP A 462 4.62 13.23 11.16
CA ASP A 462 4.01 12.55 10.02
C ASP A 462 2.49 12.64 10.19
N LEU A 463 1.85 13.54 9.43
CA LEU A 463 0.50 14.01 9.71
C LEU A 463 -0.36 14.03 8.45
N CYS A 464 -1.65 13.76 8.61
CA CYS A 464 -2.71 13.93 7.61
C CYS A 464 -3.74 14.92 8.15
N LEU A 465 -3.80 16.12 7.57
CA LEU A 465 -4.83 17.13 7.88
C LEU A 465 -5.99 16.97 6.90
N LEU A 466 -7.19 16.85 7.41
CA LEU A 466 -8.41 16.78 6.60
C LEU A 466 -8.97 18.17 6.27
N THR A 467 -10.03 18.21 5.47
CA THR A 467 -10.77 19.43 5.10
C THR A 467 -11.89 19.76 6.10
N ARG A 468 -12.26 18.81 6.98
CA ARG A 468 -13.38 18.93 7.94
C ARG A 468 -13.13 18.11 9.20
N PRO A 469 -13.93 18.32 10.27
CA PRO A 469 -13.86 17.50 11.48
C PRO A 469 -14.14 16.03 11.21
N TRP A 470 -13.61 15.13 12.07
CA TRP A 470 -13.80 13.69 11.90
C TRP A 470 -15.28 13.27 11.95
N ALA A 471 -16.07 13.90 12.80
CA ALA A 471 -17.50 13.62 12.90
C ALA A 471 -18.24 13.76 11.54
N GLU A 472 -17.78 14.65 10.69
CA GLU A 472 -18.30 14.83 9.32
C GLU A 472 -17.58 13.92 8.31
N ALA A 473 -16.26 13.82 8.41
CA ALA A 473 -15.41 13.03 7.49
C ALA A 473 -15.78 11.54 7.51
N ARG A 474 -16.08 10.99 8.67
CA ARG A 474 -16.45 9.58 8.86
C ARG A 474 -17.71 9.13 8.13
N ALA A 475 -18.58 10.07 7.76
CA ALA A 475 -19.82 9.77 7.05
C ALA A 475 -19.62 9.47 5.55
N GLY A 476 -18.47 9.83 4.97
CA GLY A 476 -18.16 9.58 3.57
C GLY A 476 -16.65 9.60 3.37
N LEU A 477 -16.00 8.46 3.65
CA LEU A 477 -14.55 8.28 3.55
C LEU A 477 -14.10 8.42 2.09
N SER A 478 -13.24 9.41 1.81
CA SER A 478 -12.70 9.72 0.48
C SER A 478 -11.38 10.47 0.62
N SER A 479 -10.44 10.24 -0.28
CA SER A 479 -9.19 11.01 -0.36
C SER A 479 -9.38 12.50 -0.66
N ASP A 480 -10.54 12.91 -1.21
CA ASP A 480 -10.92 14.33 -1.36
C ASP A 480 -10.97 15.07 -0.02
N LEU A 481 -11.09 14.34 1.08
CA LEU A 481 -11.03 14.89 2.43
C LEU A 481 -9.62 15.32 2.84
N VAL A 482 -8.57 14.83 2.17
CA VAL A 482 -7.19 15.17 2.53
C VAL A 482 -6.86 16.57 2.04
N ARG A 483 -6.67 17.48 2.99
CA ARG A 483 -6.21 18.83 2.73
C ARG A 483 -4.70 18.90 2.60
N ALA A 484 -3.99 18.36 3.58
CA ALA A 484 -2.54 18.46 3.61
C ALA A 484 -1.89 17.20 4.19
N THR A 485 -0.73 16.86 3.65
CA THR A 485 0.12 15.77 4.14
C THR A 485 1.48 16.33 4.53
N ILE A 486 1.92 15.98 5.72
CA ILE A 486 3.16 16.42 6.31
C ILE A 486 4.00 15.19 6.62
N ILE A 487 5.26 15.16 6.16
CA ILE A 487 6.21 14.08 6.42
C ILE A 487 7.46 14.67 7.05
N ALA A 488 7.86 14.14 8.20
CA ALA A 488 8.98 14.65 9.00
C ALA A 488 8.93 16.19 9.15
N GLY A 489 7.74 16.72 9.42
CA GLY A 489 7.49 18.16 9.58
C GLY A 489 7.54 18.99 8.30
N ARG A 490 7.71 18.38 7.13
CA ARG A 490 7.67 19.05 5.82
C ARG A 490 6.30 18.87 5.18
N LEU A 491 5.70 19.96 4.74
CA LEU A 491 4.47 19.91 3.94
C LEU A 491 4.81 19.38 2.55
N VAL A 492 4.29 18.21 2.22
CA VAL A 492 4.53 17.50 0.95
C VAL A 492 3.34 17.55 0.00
N HIS A 493 2.16 17.81 0.53
CA HIS A 493 0.93 18.02 -0.23
C HIS A 493 0.05 19.05 0.49
N ASP A 494 -0.56 19.97 -0.26
CA ASP A 494 -1.61 20.89 0.19
C ASP A 494 -2.58 21.11 -0.96
N SER A 495 -3.83 20.68 -0.81
CA SER A 495 -4.85 20.77 -1.87
C SER A 495 -5.26 22.22 -2.17
N ILE A 496 -5.05 23.16 -1.24
CA ILE A 496 -5.35 24.58 -1.43
C ILE A 496 -4.32 25.26 -2.33
N ASP A 497 -3.03 24.90 -2.19
CA ASP A 497 -1.95 25.47 -3.01
C ASP A 497 -1.97 24.95 -4.48
N GLN A 498 -2.74 23.89 -4.76
CA GLN A 498 -2.84 23.27 -6.09
C GLN A 498 -4.14 23.65 -6.85
N ALA A 499 -5.00 24.47 -6.27
CA ALA A 499 -6.17 24.97 -6.97
C ALA A 499 -5.71 25.84 -8.17
N PRO A 500 -6.17 25.57 -9.42
CA PRO A 500 -5.85 26.43 -10.55
C PRO A 500 -6.37 27.84 -10.27
N ALA A 501 -5.52 28.83 -10.52
CA ALA A 501 -5.86 30.25 -10.43
C ALA A 501 -6.91 30.64 -11.47
#